data_45b7a409c2598b96951121e90a8460c9
#
_entry.id   45b7a409c2598b96951121e90a8460c9
#
_cell.length_a   1.000
_cell.length_b   1.000
_cell.length_c   1.000
_cell.angle_alpha   90.00
_cell.angle_beta   90.00
_cell.angle_gamma   90.00
#
_symmetry.space_group_name_H-M   'P 1'
#
loop_
_entity.id
_entity.type
_entity.pdbx_description
1 polymer ?
#
loop_
_entity_poly.entity_id
_entity_poly.type
_entity_poly.pdbx_seq_one_letter_code
_entity_poly.pdbx_strand_id
1 'polypeptide(L)'
;MNESFFVLYEQGNSIVERNEYRIVESQVFCFCCFKSMDLRSRLAKRIYGEEVKQLASMAQSSFNDREFGEFFQLLYDEEARVAENVALIMSHFNKAGRERLNSRKELIMAEAMRTSNATKLRLLLTIILRQPFLEEEIATPFLDFCLDNITSSAQPIAIKSLSIYLSFQQCRFFPELLQELEAILHSYDGVPLSPGLKCARTKVLQAIAKNKKKHKSQ
;
A
#
# COMPACT_ATOMS: atom_id res chain seq x y z
N MET A 1 -33.66 8.80 17.61
CA MET A 1 -32.58 9.66 18.12
C MET A 1 -31.93 10.45 16.96
N ASN A 2 -32.73 11.09 16.13
CA ASN A 2 -32.23 11.76 14.90
C ASN A 2 -32.79 13.18 14.69
N GLU A 3 -33.50 13.71 15.66
CA GLU A 3 -34.11 15.05 15.50
C GLU A 3 -33.30 16.19 16.12
N SER A 4 -32.32 15.88 16.97
CA SER A 4 -31.50 16.92 17.62
C SER A 4 -30.40 17.51 16.73
N PHE A 5 -30.07 16.85 15.64
CA PHE A 5 -28.98 17.30 14.72
C PHE A 5 -29.45 18.36 13.71
N PHE A 6 -30.75 18.40 13.40
CA PHE A 6 -31.28 19.35 12.40
C PHE A 6 -31.61 20.73 12.97
N VAL A 7 -31.88 20.83 14.26
CA VAL A 7 -32.29 22.08 14.92
C VAL A 7 -31.10 23.01 15.20
N LEU A 8 -29.89 22.47 15.30
CA LEU A 8 -28.67 23.25 15.55
C LEU A 8 -28.14 24.00 14.31
N TYR A 9 -28.59 23.67 13.13
CA TYR A 9 -28.16 24.30 11.87
C TYR A 9 -28.84 25.65 11.61
N GLU A 10 -30.03 25.90 12.20
CA GLU A 10 -30.80 27.17 11.99
C GLU A 10 -30.47 28.30 12.97
N GLN A 11 -29.72 28.05 14.02
CA GLN A 11 -29.45 29.07 15.06
C GLN A 11 -28.04 29.65 15.08
N GLY A 12 -27.24 29.55 14.03
CA GLY A 12 -26.10 30.45 13.78
C GLY A 12 -25.07 30.64 14.91
N ASN A 13 -24.90 29.71 15.85
CA ASN A 13 -23.87 29.82 16.89
C ASN A 13 -22.86 28.67 16.78
N SER A 14 -21.83 29.01 16.05
CA SER A 14 -20.67 28.18 15.75
C SER A 14 -19.61 28.29 16.83
N ILE A 15 -19.42 27.31 17.68
CA ILE A 15 -18.15 27.17 18.41
C ILE A 15 -17.64 25.71 18.50
N VAL A 16 -18.47 24.69 18.29
CA VAL A 16 -18.06 23.30 18.54
C VAL A 16 -17.76 22.49 17.28
N GLU A 17 -18.13 22.97 16.08
CA GLU A 17 -18.16 22.11 14.89
C GLU A 17 -17.07 22.36 13.85
N ARG A 18 -16.01 23.09 14.19
CA ARG A 18 -14.94 23.43 13.22
C ARG A 18 -14.00 22.26 12.87
N ASN A 19 -14.11 21.13 13.49
CA ASN A 19 -13.19 20.00 13.23
C ASN A 19 -13.72 18.93 12.26
N GLU A 20 -14.99 18.96 11.88
CA GLU A 20 -15.58 17.91 11.01
C GLU A 20 -15.80 18.34 9.56
N TYR A 21 -15.64 19.62 9.24
CA TYR A 21 -15.86 20.13 7.88
C TYR A 21 -14.62 20.85 7.35
N ARG A 22 -14.00 20.31 6.33
CA ARG A 22 -12.99 21.02 5.54
C ARG A 22 -13.57 21.36 4.17
N ILE A 23 -13.68 22.65 3.91
CA ILE A 23 -14.10 23.18 2.60
C ILE A 23 -12.90 23.02 1.66
N VAL A 24 -13.05 22.21 0.62
CA VAL A 24 -12.19 22.23 -0.56
C VAL A 24 -13.12 22.58 -1.72
N GLU A 25 -12.99 23.80 -2.23
CA GLU A 25 -13.71 24.35 -3.39
C GLU A 25 -15.19 23.90 -3.47
N SER A 26 -16.05 24.53 -2.67
CA SER A 26 -17.52 24.52 -2.74
C SER A 26 -18.27 23.19 -2.56
N GLN A 27 -17.64 22.12 -2.09
CA GLN A 27 -18.39 20.92 -1.68
C GLN A 27 -18.03 20.50 -0.25
N VAL A 28 -18.98 20.69 0.66
CA VAL A 28 -18.94 20.12 2.02
C VAL A 28 -19.15 18.62 1.90
N PHE A 29 -18.09 17.84 2.12
CA PHE A 29 -18.19 16.38 2.16
C PHE A 29 -18.75 15.97 3.53
N CYS A 30 -20.06 15.67 3.59
CA CYS A 30 -20.70 15.15 4.78
C CYS A 30 -20.54 13.63 4.84
N PHE A 31 -20.16 13.09 5.99
CA PHE A 31 -20.06 11.65 6.25
C PHE A 31 -21.37 10.89 5.96
N CYS A 32 -22.53 11.53 6.21
CA CYS A 32 -23.84 10.96 5.92
C CYS A 32 -24.10 10.82 4.41
N CYS A 33 -23.60 11.73 3.58
CA CYS A 33 -23.76 11.67 2.13
C CYS A 33 -22.95 10.54 1.50
N PHE A 34 -21.85 10.11 2.14
CA PHE A 34 -21.01 9.05 1.62
C PHE A 34 -21.62 7.64 1.79
N LYS A 35 -22.39 7.40 2.87
CA LYS A 35 -23.10 6.11 3.06
C LYS A 35 -24.22 5.86 2.03
N SER A 36 -24.69 6.91 1.37
CA SER A 36 -25.72 6.82 0.32
C SER A 36 -25.14 6.82 -1.10
N MET A 37 -23.83 7.08 -1.25
CA MET A 37 -23.17 7.13 -2.55
C MET A 37 -22.65 5.74 -2.92
N ASP A 38 -22.90 5.33 -4.16
CA ASP A 38 -22.24 4.16 -4.72
C ASP A 38 -20.72 4.40 -4.76
N LEU A 39 -20.02 3.80 -3.79
CA LEU A 39 -18.57 3.91 -3.64
C LEU A 39 -17.84 3.51 -4.92
N ARG A 40 -18.30 2.48 -5.61
CA ARG A 40 -17.72 2.03 -6.87
C ARG A 40 -17.79 3.13 -7.94
N SER A 41 -18.96 3.76 -8.12
CA SER A 41 -19.13 4.86 -9.07
C SER A 41 -18.25 6.07 -8.74
N ARG A 42 -17.98 6.34 -7.45
CA ARG A 42 -17.04 7.40 -7.05
C ARG A 42 -15.61 7.02 -7.38
N LEU A 43 -15.22 5.78 -7.13
CA LEU A 43 -13.86 5.27 -7.41
C LEU A 43 -13.58 5.09 -8.91
N ALA A 44 -14.59 5.03 -9.76
CA ALA A 44 -14.44 5.08 -11.21
C ALA A 44 -13.94 6.44 -11.72
N LYS A 45 -14.04 7.48 -10.91
CA LYS A 45 -13.61 8.84 -11.25
C LYS A 45 -12.22 9.15 -10.66
N ARG A 46 -11.61 10.24 -11.14
CA ARG A 46 -10.37 10.73 -10.57
C ARG A 46 -10.60 11.19 -9.12
N ILE A 47 -9.74 10.76 -8.21
CA ILE A 47 -9.70 11.20 -6.82
C ILE A 47 -8.45 12.02 -6.56
N TYR A 48 -8.53 13.00 -5.69
CA TYR A 48 -7.44 13.93 -5.39
C TYR A 48 -6.82 13.64 -4.02
N GLY A 49 -5.63 14.15 -3.77
CA GLY A 49 -4.83 13.79 -2.61
C GLY A 49 -5.54 13.96 -1.26
N GLU A 50 -6.34 15.01 -1.06
CA GLU A 50 -7.10 15.20 0.20
C GLU A 50 -8.26 14.20 0.30
N GLU A 51 -8.97 13.98 -0.79
CA GLU A 51 -10.03 12.99 -0.83
C GLU A 51 -9.51 11.57 -0.58
N VAL A 52 -8.32 11.23 -1.12
CA VAL A 52 -7.67 9.92 -0.84
C VAL A 52 -7.46 9.75 0.67
N LYS A 53 -7.03 10.79 1.38
CA LYS A 53 -6.82 10.72 2.83
C LYS A 53 -8.14 10.56 3.61
N GLN A 54 -9.18 11.26 3.17
CA GLN A 54 -10.52 11.14 3.78
C GLN A 54 -11.09 9.74 3.56
N LEU A 55 -11.02 9.21 2.34
CA LEU A 55 -11.44 7.86 2.02
C LEU A 55 -10.62 6.80 2.78
N ALA A 56 -9.31 7.01 2.92
CA ALA A 56 -8.46 6.13 3.71
C ALA A 56 -8.84 6.16 5.19
N SER A 57 -9.06 7.34 5.77
CA SER A 57 -9.51 7.48 7.15
C SER A 57 -10.82 6.77 7.39
N MET A 58 -11.78 6.95 6.48
CA MET A 58 -13.08 6.31 6.57
C MET A 58 -13.00 4.78 6.44
N ALA A 59 -12.30 4.27 5.43
CA ALA A 59 -12.19 2.84 5.20
C ALA A 59 -11.50 2.09 6.35
N GLN A 60 -10.54 2.72 7.02
CA GLN A 60 -9.82 2.07 8.12
C GLN A 60 -10.50 2.20 9.48
N SER A 61 -11.32 3.26 9.71
CA SER A 61 -11.86 3.58 11.04
C SER A 61 -13.38 3.44 11.13
N SER A 62 -14.11 3.63 10.02
CA SER A 62 -15.57 3.69 10.03
C SER A 62 -16.24 2.49 9.38
N PHE A 63 -15.54 1.75 8.49
CA PHE A 63 -16.10 0.55 7.89
C PHE A 63 -16.10 -0.59 8.89
N ASN A 64 -17.24 -1.22 9.09
CA ASN A 64 -17.32 -2.53 9.73
C ASN A 64 -16.63 -3.61 8.86
N ASP A 65 -16.53 -4.84 9.35
CA ASP A 65 -15.79 -5.90 8.64
C ASP A 65 -16.46 -6.29 7.30
N ARG A 66 -17.77 -6.21 7.18
CA ARG A 66 -18.51 -6.45 5.94
C ARG A 66 -18.19 -5.32 4.93
N GLU A 67 -18.39 -4.07 5.33
CA GLU A 67 -18.11 -2.89 4.48
C GLU A 67 -16.65 -2.86 4.02
N PHE A 68 -15.73 -3.21 4.93
CA PHE A 68 -14.32 -3.32 4.58
C PHE A 68 -14.05 -4.47 3.61
N GLY A 69 -14.76 -5.60 3.76
CA GLY A 69 -14.70 -6.71 2.81
C GLY A 69 -15.18 -6.30 1.42
N GLU A 70 -16.33 -5.63 1.34
CA GLU A 70 -16.87 -5.10 0.09
C GLU A 70 -15.93 -4.08 -0.57
N PHE A 71 -15.36 -3.14 0.21
CA PHE A 71 -14.33 -2.22 -0.27
C PHE A 71 -13.09 -2.95 -0.78
N PHE A 72 -12.61 -3.97 -0.06
CA PHE A 72 -11.45 -4.76 -0.46
C PHE A 72 -11.70 -5.51 -1.78
N GLN A 73 -12.93 -6.02 -2.01
CA GLN A 73 -13.29 -6.71 -3.26
C GLN A 73 -13.17 -5.81 -4.48
N LEU A 74 -13.35 -4.49 -4.36
CA LEU A 74 -13.12 -3.55 -5.45
C LEU A 74 -11.67 -3.49 -5.93
N LEU A 75 -10.72 -4.08 -5.19
CA LEU A 75 -9.35 -4.28 -5.66
C LEU A 75 -9.28 -5.17 -6.92
N TYR A 76 -10.28 -6.03 -7.10
CA TYR A 76 -10.39 -6.95 -8.23
C TYR A 76 -11.39 -6.47 -9.31
N ASP A 77 -11.83 -5.22 -9.21
CA ASP A 77 -12.79 -4.64 -10.16
C ASP A 77 -12.22 -4.65 -11.59
N GLU A 78 -13.09 -4.95 -12.57
CA GLU A 78 -12.73 -4.97 -13.98
C GLU A 78 -12.33 -3.58 -14.49
N GLU A 79 -12.90 -2.53 -13.91
CA GLU A 79 -12.51 -1.17 -14.21
C GLU A 79 -11.18 -0.84 -13.52
N ALA A 80 -10.12 -0.73 -14.31
CA ALA A 80 -8.75 -0.48 -13.82
C ALA A 80 -8.68 0.74 -12.88
N ARG A 81 -9.45 1.79 -13.14
CA ARG A 81 -9.48 2.99 -12.32
C ARG A 81 -10.01 2.72 -10.91
N VAL A 82 -11.05 1.91 -10.77
CA VAL A 82 -11.61 1.51 -9.47
C VAL A 82 -10.55 0.75 -8.68
N ALA A 83 -9.97 -0.28 -9.28
CA ALA A 83 -8.94 -1.11 -8.63
C ALA A 83 -7.68 -0.30 -8.25
N GLU A 84 -7.22 0.61 -9.11
CA GLU A 84 -6.11 1.53 -8.80
C GLU A 84 -6.43 2.46 -7.63
N ASN A 85 -7.62 3.06 -7.61
CA ASN A 85 -8.03 3.98 -6.57
C ASN A 85 -8.18 3.26 -5.22
N VAL A 86 -8.69 2.03 -5.19
CA VAL A 86 -8.71 1.20 -3.98
C VAL A 86 -7.29 0.94 -3.47
N ALA A 87 -6.38 0.50 -4.34
CA ALA A 87 -4.98 0.29 -3.97
C ALA A 87 -4.31 1.59 -3.48
N LEU A 88 -4.62 2.72 -4.12
CA LEU A 88 -4.14 4.04 -3.70
C LEU A 88 -4.63 4.38 -2.28
N ILE A 89 -5.92 4.24 -2.00
CA ILE A 89 -6.52 4.48 -0.68
C ILE A 89 -5.87 3.59 0.38
N MET A 90 -5.75 2.28 0.12
CA MET A 90 -5.10 1.33 1.04
C MET A 90 -3.64 1.69 1.31
N SER A 91 -2.93 2.24 0.30
CA SER A 91 -1.54 2.68 0.48
C SER A 91 -1.37 3.85 1.45
N HIS A 92 -2.46 4.56 1.78
CA HIS A 92 -2.49 5.67 2.74
C HIS A 92 -2.97 5.25 4.14
N PHE A 93 -3.22 3.97 4.38
CA PHE A 93 -3.63 3.48 5.69
C PHE A 93 -2.57 3.74 6.76
N ASN A 94 -3.04 4.16 7.95
CA ASN A 94 -2.23 4.30 9.15
C ASN A 94 -1.89 2.90 9.76
N LYS A 95 -1.34 2.85 10.95
CA LYS A 95 -0.98 1.60 11.61
C LYS A 95 -2.18 0.66 11.78
N ALA A 96 -3.31 1.15 12.29
CA ALA A 96 -4.51 0.33 12.50
C ALA A 96 -5.09 -0.21 11.19
N GLY A 97 -5.17 0.63 10.15
CA GLY A 97 -5.60 0.18 8.82
C GLY A 97 -4.66 -0.88 8.21
N ARG A 98 -3.34 -0.75 8.44
CA ARG A 98 -2.38 -1.78 8.00
C ARG A 98 -2.55 -3.11 8.74
N GLU A 99 -2.86 -3.08 10.03
CA GLU A 99 -3.17 -4.29 10.79
C GLU A 99 -4.40 -5.02 10.22
N ARG A 100 -5.44 -4.29 9.79
CA ARG A 100 -6.59 -4.87 9.07
C ARG A 100 -6.21 -5.49 7.72
N LEU A 101 -5.18 -4.97 7.04
CA LEU A 101 -4.69 -5.54 5.78
C LEU A 101 -3.79 -6.76 6.00
N ASN A 102 -3.18 -6.92 7.17
CA ASN A 102 -2.25 -8.02 7.43
C ASN A 102 -2.91 -9.39 7.26
N SER A 103 -4.15 -9.56 7.72
CA SER A 103 -4.93 -10.79 7.50
C SER A 103 -5.26 -11.09 6.03
N ARG A 104 -5.03 -10.14 5.14
CA ARG A 104 -5.25 -10.24 3.69
C ARG A 104 -3.96 -10.13 2.87
N LYS A 105 -2.79 -10.22 3.54
CA LYS A 105 -1.47 -10.05 2.91
C LYS A 105 -1.27 -10.99 1.73
N GLU A 106 -1.62 -12.26 1.88
CA GLU A 106 -1.50 -13.26 0.82
C GLU A 106 -2.38 -12.95 -0.40
N LEU A 107 -3.61 -12.47 -0.19
CA LEU A 107 -4.49 -12.05 -1.27
C LEU A 107 -3.92 -10.85 -2.02
N ILE A 108 -3.29 -9.92 -1.31
CA ILE A 108 -2.64 -8.75 -1.92
C ILE A 108 -1.40 -9.18 -2.71
N MET A 109 -0.61 -10.14 -2.20
CA MET A 109 0.53 -10.74 -2.92
C MET A 109 0.07 -11.46 -4.20
N ALA A 110 -0.97 -12.28 -4.11
CA ALA A 110 -1.53 -12.98 -5.26
C ALA A 110 -2.00 -12.00 -6.34
N GLU A 111 -2.66 -10.90 -5.95
CA GLU A 111 -3.08 -9.87 -6.89
C GLU A 111 -1.91 -9.09 -7.49
N ALA A 112 -0.84 -8.85 -6.73
CA ALA A 112 0.38 -8.23 -7.24
C ALA A 112 1.05 -9.09 -8.31
N MET A 113 1.07 -10.42 -8.16
CA MET A 113 1.61 -11.36 -9.14
C MET A 113 0.73 -11.48 -10.38
N ARG A 114 -0.59 -11.25 -10.26
CA ARG A 114 -1.56 -11.41 -11.34
C ARG A 114 -1.68 -10.17 -12.21
N THR A 115 -1.55 -8.99 -11.63
CA THR A 115 -1.87 -7.73 -12.32
C THR A 115 -0.82 -7.34 -13.35
N SER A 116 -1.26 -6.99 -14.57
CA SER A 116 -0.42 -6.37 -15.60
C SER A 116 -0.35 -4.84 -15.49
N ASN A 117 -1.15 -4.23 -14.62
CA ASN A 117 -1.21 -2.79 -14.45
C ASN A 117 -0.06 -2.31 -13.55
N ALA A 118 0.94 -1.63 -14.12
CA ALA A 118 2.13 -1.16 -13.40
C ALA A 118 1.83 -0.17 -12.26
N THR A 119 0.79 0.66 -12.40
CA THR A 119 0.37 1.60 -11.33
C THR A 119 -0.18 0.83 -10.15
N LYS A 120 -1.11 -0.08 -10.39
CA LYS A 120 -1.69 -0.95 -9.37
C LYS A 120 -0.61 -1.81 -8.71
N LEU A 121 0.27 -2.44 -9.50
CA LEU A 121 1.38 -3.25 -8.99
C LEU A 121 2.26 -2.45 -8.02
N ARG A 122 2.69 -1.26 -8.41
CA ARG A 122 3.50 -0.38 -7.54
C ARG A 122 2.80 -0.07 -6.21
N LEU A 123 1.51 0.17 -6.24
CA LEU A 123 0.72 0.44 -5.02
C LEU A 123 0.61 -0.80 -4.14
N LEU A 124 0.33 -1.99 -4.72
CA LEU A 124 0.27 -3.25 -4.00
C LEU A 124 1.61 -3.59 -3.33
N LEU A 125 2.73 -3.48 -4.06
CA LEU A 125 4.06 -3.68 -3.49
C LEU A 125 4.36 -2.70 -2.35
N THR A 126 3.88 -1.45 -2.46
CA THR A 126 4.00 -0.46 -1.36
C THR A 126 3.20 -0.86 -0.13
N ILE A 127 2.00 -1.41 -0.31
CA ILE A 127 1.16 -1.92 0.79
C ILE A 127 1.84 -3.12 1.45
N ILE A 128 2.30 -4.10 0.67
CA ILE A 128 2.97 -5.31 1.14
C ILE A 128 4.24 -4.96 1.92
N LEU A 129 5.05 -4.01 1.43
CA LEU A 129 6.29 -3.58 2.08
C LEU A 129 6.07 -3.03 3.50
N ARG A 130 4.87 -2.54 3.79
CA ARG A 130 4.50 -2.02 5.11
C ARG A 130 3.91 -3.07 6.05
N GLN A 131 3.72 -4.31 5.56
CA GLN A 131 3.29 -5.43 6.38
C GLN A 131 4.49 -6.11 7.07
N PRO A 132 4.29 -6.73 8.24
CA PRO A 132 5.33 -7.54 8.85
C PRO A 132 5.62 -8.78 8.01
N PHE A 133 6.90 -9.18 8.01
CA PHE A 133 7.35 -10.48 7.50
C PHE A 133 7.97 -11.24 8.67
N LEU A 134 7.48 -12.42 8.93
CA LEU A 134 7.97 -13.35 9.95
C LEU A 134 8.82 -14.43 9.28
N GLU A 135 9.66 -15.10 10.07
CA GLU A 135 10.56 -16.15 9.58
C GLU A 135 9.80 -17.32 8.97
N GLU A 136 8.69 -17.69 9.58
CA GLU A 136 7.85 -18.80 9.15
C GLU A 136 6.96 -18.48 7.93
N GLU A 137 6.92 -17.22 7.52
CA GLU A 137 6.02 -16.72 6.46
C GLU A 137 6.75 -16.44 5.14
N ILE A 138 7.71 -17.28 4.74
CA ILE A 138 8.34 -17.11 3.43
C ILE A 138 7.35 -17.48 2.33
N ALA A 139 7.02 -16.53 1.48
CA ALA A 139 6.17 -16.72 0.32
C ALA A 139 7.06 -16.92 -0.93
N THR A 140 7.56 -18.16 -1.14
CA THR A 140 8.49 -18.46 -2.24
C THR A 140 8.01 -17.95 -3.60
N PRO A 141 6.75 -18.17 -4.04
CA PRO A 141 6.31 -17.67 -5.34
C PRO A 141 6.36 -16.14 -5.43
N PHE A 142 6.11 -15.45 -4.32
CA PHE A 142 6.18 -13.99 -4.28
C PHE A 142 7.63 -13.48 -4.22
N LEU A 143 8.53 -14.23 -3.56
CA LEU A 143 9.95 -13.92 -3.58
C LEU A 143 10.51 -14.04 -5.00
N ASP A 144 10.24 -15.14 -5.69
CA ASP A 144 10.66 -15.37 -7.09
C ASP A 144 10.14 -14.24 -7.99
N PHE A 145 8.86 -13.89 -7.87
CA PHE A 145 8.28 -12.77 -8.58
C PHE A 145 9.02 -11.44 -8.31
N CYS A 146 9.44 -11.19 -7.07
CA CYS A 146 10.23 -10.01 -6.74
C CYS A 146 11.63 -10.06 -7.37
N LEU A 147 12.31 -11.20 -7.36
CA LEU A 147 13.64 -11.38 -7.97
C LEU A 147 13.57 -11.20 -9.49
N ASP A 148 12.54 -11.74 -10.15
CA ASP A 148 12.28 -11.52 -11.57
C ASP A 148 12.06 -10.05 -11.91
N ASN A 149 11.30 -9.33 -11.10
CA ASN A 149 11.10 -7.89 -11.29
C ASN A 149 12.41 -7.11 -11.17
N ILE A 150 13.33 -7.51 -10.28
CA ILE A 150 14.63 -6.85 -10.13
C ILE A 150 15.43 -6.99 -11.42
N THR A 151 15.51 -8.20 -11.99
CA THR A 151 16.35 -8.52 -13.13
C THR A 151 15.74 -8.10 -14.47
N SER A 152 14.42 -8.01 -14.58
CA SER A 152 13.71 -7.67 -15.81
C SER A 152 14.07 -6.26 -16.32
N SER A 153 14.47 -6.14 -17.58
CA SER A 153 14.72 -4.85 -18.24
C SER A 153 13.43 -4.04 -18.47
N ALA A 154 12.28 -4.71 -18.59
CA ALA A 154 11.00 -4.10 -18.90
C ALA A 154 10.32 -3.43 -17.69
N GLN A 155 10.70 -3.78 -16.46
CA GLN A 155 10.04 -3.28 -15.27
C GLN A 155 10.40 -1.82 -14.94
N PRO A 156 9.41 -0.99 -14.57
CA PRO A 156 9.65 0.36 -14.09
C PRO A 156 10.55 0.39 -12.86
N ILE A 157 11.39 1.43 -12.77
CA ILE A 157 12.36 1.61 -11.68
C ILE A 157 11.72 1.53 -10.28
N ALA A 158 10.52 2.08 -10.13
CA ALA A 158 9.80 2.05 -8.85
C ALA A 158 9.44 0.62 -8.43
N ILE A 159 9.03 -0.24 -9.38
CA ILE A 159 8.72 -1.65 -9.12
C ILE A 159 10.00 -2.40 -8.76
N LYS A 160 11.10 -2.21 -9.51
CA LYS A 160 12.40 -2.80 -9.18
C LYS A 160 12.87 -2.42 -7.78
N SER A 161 12.78 -1.15 -7.42
CA SER A 161 13.22 -0.66 -6.12
C SER A 161 12.39 -1.25 -4.97
N LEU A 162 11.07 -1.36 -5.14
CA LEU A 162 10.18 -2.00 -4.16
C LEU A 162 10.47 -3.50 -4.03
N SER A 163 10.70 -4.17 -5.16
CA SER A 163 11.06 -5.59 -5.19
C SER A 163 12.37 -5.87 -4.47
N ILE A 164 13.39 -5.01 -4.60
CA ILE A 164 14.64 -5.12 -3.83
C ILE A 164 14.36 -5.09 -2.32
N TYR A 165 13.54 -4.16 -1.84
CA TYR A 165 13.20 -4.08 -0.42
C TYR A 165 12.39 -5.29 0.05
N LEU A 166 11.41 -5.75 -0.75
CA LEU A 166 10.55 -6.90 -0.43
C LEU A 166 11.34 -8.20 -0.42
N SER A 167 12.25 -8.42 -1.38
CA SER A 167 13.15 -9.57 -1.37
C SER A 167 14.00 -9.57 -0.11
N PHE A 168 14.58 -8.44 0.28
CA PHE A 168 15.35 -8.35 1.53
C PHE A 168 14.51 -8.66 2.77
N GLN A 169 13.26 -8.20 2.84
CA GLN A 169 12.37 -8.48 3.97
C GLN A 169 12.12 -9.99 4.17
N GLN A 170 12.09 -10.76 3.10
CA GLN A 170 11.94 -12.21 3.15
C GLN A 170 13.27 -12.93 3.35
N CYS A 171 14.31 -12.57 2.57
CA CYS A 171 15.61 -13.24 2.60
C CYS A 171 16.38 -13.02 3.91
N ARG A 172 16.07 -11.98 4.69
CA ARG A 172 16.86 -11.62 5.90
C ARG A 172 16.93 -12.70 6.98
N PHE A 173 16.03 -13.65 6.95
CA PHE A 173 15.98 -14.78 7.89
C PHE A 173 16.77 -16.00 7.42
N PHE A 174 17.13 -16.07 6.11
CA PHE A 174 17.72 -17.22 5.45
C PHE A 174 19.06 -16.82 4.81
N PRO A 175 20.21 -17.24 5.39
CA PRO A 175 21.53 -16.82 4.90
C PRO A 175 21.78 -17.13 3.43
N GLU A 176 21.30 -18.27 2.93
CA GLU A 176 21.47 -18.72 1.55
C GLU A 176 20.73 -17.79 0.58
N LEU A 177 19.45 -17.51 0.85
CA LEU A 177 18.65 -16.58 0.04
C LEU A 177 19.21 -15.15 0.10
N LEU A 178 19.78 -14.78 1.24
CA LEU A 178 20.41 -13.48 1.40
C LEU A 178 21.69 -13.34 0.55
N GLN A 179 22.45 -14.43 0.36
CA GLN A 179 23.62 -14.48 -0.53
C GLN A 179 23.19 -14.39 -1.99
N GLU A 180 22.11 -15.06 -2.38
CA GLU A 180 21.55 -14.99 -3.73
C GLU A 180 21.11 -13.56 -4.06
N LEU A 181 20.33 -12.93 -3.18
CA LEU A 181 19.92 -11.53 -3.34
C LEU A 181 21.14 -10.60 -3.47
N GLU A 182 22.17 -10.81 -2.64
CA GLU A 182 23.42 -10.01 -2.70
C GLU A 182 24.12 -10.17 -4.06
N ALA A 183 24.21 -11.39 -4.59
CA ALA A 183 24.79 -11.67 -5.91
C ALA A 183 24.00 -10.95 -7.02
N ILE A 184 22.66 -11.03 -6.98
CA ILE A 184 21.79 -10.29 -7.92
C ILE A 184 22.04 -8.78 -7.83
N LEU A 185 22.18 -8.22 -6.64
CA LEU A 185 22.43 -6.79 -6.47
C LEU A 185 23.82 -6.39 -6.94
N HIS A 186 24.84 -7.28 -6.83
CA HIS A 186 26.19 -7.05 -7.35
C HIS A 186 26.28 -7.17 -8.87
N SER A 187 25.37 -7.86 -9.54
CA SER A 187 25.32 -7.87 -11.01
C SER A 187 25.10 -6.48 -11.64
N TYR A 188 24.68 -5.51 -10.84
CA TYR A 188 24.56 -4.11 -11.24
C TYR A 188 25.84 -3.28 -11.02
N ASP A 189 26.96 -3.88 -10.56
CA ASP A 189 28.23 -3.17 -10.41
C ASP A 189 28.75 -2.71 -11.78
N GLY A 190 29.15 -1.44 -11.85
CA GLY A 190 29.57 -0.83 -13.11
C GLY A 190 28.45 -0.41 -14.07
N VAL A 191 27.19 -0.74 -13.79
CA VAL A 191 26.05 -0.34 -14.61
C VAL A 191 25.53 1.03 -14.15
N PRO A 192 25.28 1.99 -15.06
CA PRO A 192 24.64 3.25 -14.72
C PRO A 192 23.22 3.01 -14.21
N LEU A 193 22.96 3.34 -12.94
CA LEU A 193 21.66 3.19 -12.30
C LEU A 193 20.96 4.53 -12.09
N SER A 194 19.65 4.55 -12.22
CA SER A 194 18.86 5.70 -11.80
C SER A 194 19.03 5.96 -10.30
N PRO A 195 18.88 7.22 -9.81
CA PRO A 195 19.04 7.55 -8.40
C PRO A 195 18.20 6.69 -7.46
N GLY A 196 16.95 6.41 -7.82
CA GLY A 196 16.04 5.59 -7.01
C GLY A 196 16.52 4.14 -6.87
N LEU A 197 16.92 3.51 -7.97
CA LEU A 197 17.43 2.14 -7.96
C LEU A 197 18.77 2.03 -7.23
N LYS A 198 19.66 3.00 -7.46
CA LYS A 198 20.95 3.10 -6.74
C LYS A 198 20.75 3.21 -5.24
N CYS A 199 19.80 4.04 -4.80
CA CYS A 199 19.48 4.20 -3.38
C CYS A 199 18.95 2.89 -2.76
N ALA A 200 17.98 2.21 -3.42
CA ALA A 200 17.43 0.95 -2.95
C ALA A 200 18.52 -0.12 -2.82
N ARG A 201 19.31 -0.31 -3.87
CA ARG A 201 20.44 -1.25 -3.90
C ARG A 201 21.44 -0.98 -2.76
N THR A 202 21.92 0.26 -2.63
CA THR A 202 22.89 0.61 -1.60
C THR A 202 22.38 0.36 -0.19
N LYS A 203 21.14 0.76 0.09
CA LYS A 203 20.51 0.53 1.41
C LYS A 203 20.41 -0.96 1.74
N VAL A 204 19.98 -1.77 0.77
CA VAL A 204 19.83 -3.21 1.00
C VAL A 204 21.18 -3.90 1.16
N LEU A 205 22.19 -3.59 0.34
CA LEU A 205 23.54 -4.13 0.52
C LEU A 205 24.13 -3.77 1.90
N GLN A 206 23.91 -2.55 2.38
CA GLN A 206 24.30 -2.15 3.75
C GLN A 206 23.54 -2.94 4.83
N ALA A 207 22.25 -3.20 4.60
CA ALA A 207 21.45 -3.99 5.53
C ALA A 207 21.88 -5.46 5.56
N ILE A 208 22.23 -6.05 4.41
CA ILE A 208 22.81 -7.40 4.30
C ILE A 208 24.13 -7.49 5.08
N ALA A 209 25.03 -6.53 4.88
CA ALA A 209 26.31 -6.50 5.60
C ALA A 209 26.14 -6.41 7.13
N LYS A 210 25.14 -5.66 7.60
CA LYS A 210 24.79 -5.60 9.04
C LYS A 210 24.21 -6.92 9.56
N ASN A 211 23.33 -7.58 8.78
CA ASN A 211 22.75 -8.86 9.13
C ASN A 211 23.83 -9.94 9.30
N LYS A 212 24.75 -10.06 8.32
CA LYS A 212 25.88 -11.01 8.38
C LYS A 212 26.78 -10.81 9.60
N LYS A 213 26.98 -9.56 10.05
CA LYS A 213 27.77 -9.30 11.28
C LYS A 213 27.06 -9.79 12.53
N LYS A 214 25.74 -9.66 12.62
CA LYS A 214 24.96 -10.14 13.78
C LYS A 214 25.02 -11.66 13.91
N HIS A 215 24.91 -12.39 12.80
CA HIS A 215 24.99 -13.86 12.82
C HIS A 215 26.40 -14.41 13.11
N LYS A 216 27.46 -13.63 12.90
CA LYS A 216 28.83 -14.04 13.26
C LYS A 216 29.17 -13.79 14.74
N SER A 217 28.33 -13.02 15.46
CA SER A 217 28.55 -12.63 16.86
C SER A 217 27.69 -13.44 17.84
N GLN A 218 26.88 -14.38 17.34
CA GLN A 218 26.13 -15.40 18.08
C GLN A 218 26.79 -16.78 17.94
#